data_921bfaf115d74168ba02c493f545b2c6
#
_entry.id   921bfaf115d74168ba02c493f545b2c6
#
_cell.length_a   1.000
_cell.length_b   1.000
_cell.length_c   1.000
_cell.angle_alpha   90.00
_cell.angle_beta   90.00
_cell.angle_gamma   90.00
#
_symmetry.space_group_name_H-M   'P 1'
#
loop_
_entity.id
_entity.type
_entity.pdbx_description
1 polymer ?
#
loop_
_entity_poly.entity_id
_entity_poly.type
_entity_poly.pdbx_seq_one_letter_code
_entity_poly.pdbx_strand_id
1 'polypeptide(L)'
;DKIIITYTEMRRKIRKTFLMEKRLPFYQMPGIKVAYFGLIKCKDIVRLLTDDQGSLFKNIFEDNVRDFQGYNSVNSEIKATLLDKESQDRFAVLNNGITIIASKIETEGDEITIFDYQIVNGCQTSRVVFDNNESLSDQSCVLAKIIQVENEDVLDKVVYTTNRQTEVKYEAFSSANRFHKKLQEYYNSVSPDYRLYYERRSKQYDMDATINKNRVVTLAGQTFAYIAMFLNEPHSINRYYGELIETYKKRIYGKDDMVEPYYIAAYYYYYVDLAIKKNQIDRNFKQFKYHLCLGLRILICGS
;
A
#
# COMPACT_ATOMS: atom_id res chain seq x y z
N ASP A 1 15.40 -32.70 20.58
CA ASP A 1 15.04 -31.45 21.23
C ASP A 1 14.51 -30.48 20.18
N LYS A 2 13.20 -30.17 20.26
CA LYS A 2 12.57 -29.16 19.42
C LYS A 2 12.70 -27.81 20.11
N ILE A 3 13.49 -26.90 19.53
CA ILE A 3 13.47 -25.48 19.94
C ILE A 3 12.23 -24.85 19.31
N ILE A 4 11.21 -24.57 20.11
CA ILE A 4 10.05 -23.78 19.69
C ILE A 4 10.37 -22.32 19.97
N ILE A 5 10.73 -21.58 18.94
CA ILE A 5 10.87 -20.12 19.05
C ILE A 5 9.47 -19.53 18.81
N THR A 6 8.83 -19.11 19.90
CA THR A 6 7.58 -18.36 19.82
C THR A 6 7.92 -16.90 19.58
N TYR A 7 7.75 -16.42 18.35
CA TYR A 7 7.89 -15.01 18.03
C TYR A 7 6.55 -14.33 18.36
N THR A 8 6.49 -13.63 19.46
CA THR A 8 5.41 -12.67 19.73
C THR A 8 5.90 -11.32 19.23
N GLU A 9 5.62 -10.99 17.99
CA GLU A 9 5.82 -9.65 17.48
C GLU A 9 4.84 -8.73 18.20
N MET A 10 5.29 -8.07 19.27
CA MET A 10 4.53 -6.96 19.84
C MET A 10 4.51 -5.86 18.78
N ARG A 11 3.39 -5.66 18.10
CA ARG A 11 3.17 -4.46 17.30
C ARG A 11 3.43 -3.26 18.19
N ARG A 12 4.52 -2.56 17.96
CA ARG A 12 4.69 -1.22 18.48
C ARG A 12 3.55 -0.41 17.87
N LYS A 13 2.60 0.01 18.69
CA LYS A 13 1.58 0.98 18.27
C LYS A 13 2.34 2.22 17.83
N ILE A 14 2.25 2.54 16.56
CA ILE A 14 2.89 3.73 16.02
C ILE A 14 2.13 4.91 16.57
N ARG A 15 2.83 5.72 17.36
CA ARG A 15 2.28 6.95 17.94
C ARG A 15 3.18 8.11 17.56
N LYS A 16 2.61 9.16 16.99
CA LYS A 16 3.33 10.40 16.68
C LYS A 16 2.49 11.59 17.13
N THR A 17 3.16 12.59 17.72
CA THR A 17 2.59 13.85 18.16
C THR A 17 3.24 15.01 17.40
N PHE A 18 2.47 15.97 16.97
CA PHE A 18 2.92 17.16 16.25
C PHE A 18 1.97 18.33 16.45
N LEU A 19 2.41 19.53 16.10
CA LEU A 19 1.61 20.75 16.21
C LEU A 19 0.80 21.01 14.94
N MET A 20 -0.47 21.41 15.13
CA MET A 20 -1.36 21.86 14.06
C MET A 20 -2.14 23.07 14.53
N GLU A 21 -1.45 24.23 14.54
CA GLU A 21 -1.93 25.46 15.18
C GLU A 21 -3.23 26.01 14.55
N LYS A 22 -3.34 25.99 13.22
CA LYS A 22 -4.51 26.49 12.50
C LYS A 22 -5.25 25.30 11.90
N ARG A 23 -6.20 24.71 12.66
CA ARG A 23 -6.96 23.56 12.20
C ARG A 23 -8.45 23.77 12.27
N LEU A 24 -9.16 23.19 11.32
CA LEU A 24 -10.61 23.12 11.26
C LEU A 24 -11.06 21.69 11.58
N PRO A 25 -11.73 21.47 12.71
CA PRO A 25 -12.27 20.16 13.02
C PRO A 25 -13.64 19.94 12.37
N PHE A 26 -13.86 18.70 11.90
CA PHE A 26 -15.15 18.21 11.45
C PHE A 26 -15.49 16.93 12.22
N TYR A 27 -16.63 16.92 12.87
CA TYR A 27 -17.10 15.81 13.70
C TYR A 27 -18.35 15.16 13.11
N GLN A 28 -18.58 13.90 13.49
CA GLN A 28 -19.84 13.17 13.26
C GLN A 28 -20.30 13.11 11.78
N MET A 29 -19.36 12.94 10.85
CA MET A 29 -19.69 12.60 9.48
C MET A 29 -19.95 11.09 9.38
N PRO A 30 -20.88 10.63 8.55
CA PRO A 30 -21.14 9.20 8.39
C PRO A 30 -19.87 8.38 8.10
N GLY A 31 -19.48 7.47 9.00
CA GLY A 31 -18.29 6.63 8.90
C GLY A 31 -16.95 7.32 9.16
N ILE A 32 -16.95 8.60 9.58
CA ILE A 32 -15.78 9.36 9.99
C ILE A 32 -16.02 9.91 11.39
N LYS A 33 -15.20 9.51 12.34
CA LYS A 33 -15.31 9.98 13.72
C LYS A 33 -14.93 11.44 13.85
N VAL A 34 -13.81 11.81 13.24
CA VAL A 34 -13.33 13.19 13.21
C VAL A 34 -12.38 13.38 12.03
N ALA A 35 -12.37 14.57 11.46
CA ALA A 35 -11.35 14.99 10.51
C ALA A 35 -10.84 16.39 10.86
N TYR A 36 -9.53 16.60 10.70
CA TYR A 36 -8.86 17.88 10.89
C TYR A 36 -8.26 18.35 9.58
N PHE A 37 -8.47 19.61 9.26
CA PHE A 37 -7.87 20.27 8.08
C PHE A 37 -7.02 21.44 8.58
N GLY A 38 -5.76 21.51 8.21
CA GLY A 38 -4.88 22.59 8.65
C GLY A 38 -3.47 22.47 8.12
N LEU A 39 -2.57 23.26 8.68
CA LEU A 39 -1.18 23.33 8.28
C LEU A 39 -0.31 22.55 9.27
N ILE A 40 0.61 21.75 8.74
CA ILE A 40 1.66 21.07 9.49
C ILE A 40 3.01 21.57 8.99
N LYS A 41 3.93 21.86 9.89
CA LYS A 41 5.30 22.25 9.51
C LYS A 41 5.99 21.11 8.78
N CYS A 42 6.72 21.39 7.70
CA CYS A 42 7.44 20.36 6.95
C CYS A 42 8.40 19.57 7.83
N LYS A 43 9.01 20.19 8.85
CA LYS A 43 9.86 19.51 9.84
C LYS A 43 9.09 18.49 10.67
N ASP A 44 7.82 18.75 11.00
CA ASP A 44 6.98 17.78 11.71
C ASP A 44 6.53 16.66 10.76
N ILE A 45 6.31 16.95 9.48
CA ILE A 45 6.09 15.91 8.47
C ILE A 45 7.31 14.96 8.41
N VAL A 46 8.53 15.47 8.40
CA VAL A 46 9.75 14.62 8.46
C VAL A 46 9.71 13.68 9.68
N ARG A 47 9.31 14.19 10.87
CA ARG A 47 9.18 13.36 12.08
C ARG A 47 8.12 12.26 11.94
N LEU A 48 7.01 12.56 11.27
CA LEU A 48 5.97 11.56 10.95
C LEU A 48 6.50 10.48 9.99
N LEU A 49 7.39 10.86 9.08
CA LEU A 49 7.95 9.98 8.07
C LEU A 49 9.14 9.14 8.56
N THR A 50 9.67 9.44 9.73
CA THR A 50 10.90 8.84 10.25
C THR A 50 10.60 7.72 11.23
N ASP A 51 11.22 6.56 11.06
CA ASP A 51 11.20 5.45 12.02
C ASP A 51 12.15 5.70 13.21
N ASP A 52 12.20 4.76 14.16
CA ASP A 52 13.06 4.84 15.35
C ASP A 52 14.57 4.80 15.01
N GLN A 53 14.95 4.46 13.77
CA GLN A 53 16.32 4.39 13.30
C GLN A 53 16.73 5.61 12.45
N GLY A 54 15.84 6.60 12.31
CA GLY A 54 16.07 7.79 11.48
C GLY A 54 15.84 7.55 9.99
N SER A 55 15.38 6.37 9.58
CA SER A 55 15.10 6.03 8.20
C SER A 55 13.66 6.34 7.81
N LEU A 56 13.40 6.43 6.50
CA LEU A 56 12.04 6.61 6.02
C LEU A 56 11.17 5.40 6.38
N PHE A 57 10.08 5.67 7.08
CA PHE A 57 9.11 4.67 7.50
C PHE A 57 8.19 4.27 6.32
N LYS A 58 8.64 3.30 5.51
CA LYS A 58 7.96 2.90 4.27
C LYS A 58 6.53 2.40 4.48
N ASN A 59 6.28 1.74 5.61
CA ASN A 59 5.00 1.09 5.91
C ASN A 59 3.81 2.05 6.00
N ILE A 60 4.03 3.34 6.22
CA ILE A 60 2.95 4.34 6.29
C ILE A 60 2.40 4.75 4.91
N PHE A 61 2.97 4.24 3.82
CA PHE A 61 2.54 4.52 2.45
C PHE A 61 1.84 3.33 1.78
N GLU A 62 1.61 2.22 2.48
CA GLU A 62 1.16 0.96 1.90
C GLU A 62 -0.23 1.02 1.24
N ASP A 63 -1.14 1.88 1.73
CA ASP A 63 -2.44 2.12 1.08
C ASP A 63 -2.39 3.23 0.02
N ASN A 64 -1.20 3.80 -0.22
CA ASN A 64 -1.05 4.74 -1.31
C ASN A 64 -0.97 4.00 -2.65
N VAL A 65 -1.92 4.27 -3.53
CA VAL A 65 -2.01 3.66 -4.87
C VAL A 65 -0.80 4.01 -5.76
N ARG A 66 0.01 4.98 -5.34
CA ARG A 66 1.19 5.44 -6.07
C ARG A 66 2.46 5.26 -5.24
N ASP A 67 3.30 4.33 -5.65
CA ASP A 67 4.70 4.31 -5.23
C ASP A 67 5.43 5.57 -5.67
N PHE A 68 6.47 5.94 -4.92
CA PHE A 68 7.37 7.03 -5.31
C PHE A 68 8.01 6.73 -6.68
N GLN A 69 7.64 7.53 -7.68
CA GLN A 69 8.07 7.36 -9.08
C GLN A 69 9.47 7.91 -9.38
N GLY A 70 10.33 8.06 -8.37
CA GLY A 70 11.62 8.71 -8.54
C GLY A 70 11.49 10.21 -8.79
N TYR A 71 12.57 10.87 -9.20
CA TYR A 71 12.58 12.30 -9.56
C TYR A 71 12.11 12.50 -11.01
N ASN A 72 10.81 12.33 -11.24
CA ASN A 72 10.14 12.74 -12.47
C ASN A 72 9.96 14.30 -12.50
N SER A 73 9.37 14.86 -13.57
CA SER A 73 9.17 16.30 -13.72
C SER A 73 8.42 16.91 -12.51
N VAL A 74 7.36 16.24 -12.03
CA VAL A 74 6.55 16.71 -10.89
C VAL A 74 7.37 16.75 -9.59
N ASN A 75 8.11 15.70 -9.30
CA ASN A 75 8.94 15.64 -8.09
C ASN A 75 10.09 16.66 -8.14
N SER A 76 10.62 16.92 -9.34
CA SER A 76 11.63 17.96 -9.56
C SER A 76 11.08 19.37 -9.32
N GLU A 77 9.83 19.64 -9.72
CA GLU A 77 9.13 20.91 -9.45
C GLU A 77 8.86 21.08 -7.95
N ILE A 78 8.38 20.04 -7.26
CA ILE A 78 8.19 20.06 -5.80
C ILE A 78 9.53 20.35 -5.09
N LYS A 79 10.61 19.70 -5.54
CA LYS A 79 11.96 19.92 -5.00
C LYS A 79 12.43 21.34 -5.26
N ALA A 80 12.27 21.85 -6.47
CA ALA A 80 12.64 23.23 -6.80
C ALA A 80 11.93 24.25 -5.91
N THR A 81 10.64 24.06 -5.66
CA THR A 81 9.84 24.88 -4.74
C THR A 81 10.38 24.83 -3.30
N LEU A 82 10.84 23.67 -2.81
CA LEU A 82 11.41 23.52 -1.47
C LEU A 82 12.82 24.10 -1.34
N LEU A 83 13.59 24.19 -2.42
CA LEU A 83 14.95 24.74 -2.40
C LEU A 83 14.99 26.24 -2.62
N ASP A 84 13.94 26.83 -3.18
CA ASP A 84 13.81 28.26 -3.35
C ASP A 84 13.22 28.93 -2.10
N LYS A 85 13.96 29.83 -1.47
CA LYS A 85 13.60 30.44 -0.17
C LYS A 85 12.25 31.16 -0.18
N GLU A 86 11.90 31.85 -1.26
CA GLU A 86 10.62 32.55 -1.34
C GLU A 86 9.45 31.59 -1.58
N SER A 87 9.63 30.63 -2.44
CA SER A 87 8.60 29.62 -2.77
C SER A 87 8.38 28.64 -1.63
N GLN A 88 9.42 28.36 -0.83
CA GLN A 88 9.36 27.46 0.30
C GLN A 88 8.36 27.92 1.37
N ASP A 89 8.29 29.19 1.67
CA ASP A 89 7.34 29.75 2.64
C ASP A 89 5.90 29.76 2.09
N ARG A 90 5.75 29.66 0.77
CA ARG A 90 4.46 29.52 0.06
C ARG A 90 4.11 28.06 -0.25
N PHE A 91 4.90 27.12 0.21
CA PHE A 91 4.77 25.69 -0.16
C PHE A 91 3.38 25.11 0.08
N ALA A 92 2.72 25.51 1.18
CA ALA A 92 1.34 25.08 1.49
C ALA A 92 0.30 25.49 0.42
N VAL A 93 0.56 26.56 -0.33
CA VAL A 93 -0.33 27.07 -1.38
C VAL A 93 0.06 26.51 -2.75
N LEU A 94 1.34 26.22 -2.96
CA LEU A 94 1.89 25.71 -4.22
C LEU A 94 1.81 24.18 -4.32
N ASN A 95 1.39 23.50 -3.25
CA ASN A 95 1.32 22.03 -3.18
C ASN A 95 -0.09 21.54 -2.83
N ASN A 96 -0.47 20.39 -3.35
CA ASN A 96 -1.80 19.80 -3.11
C ASN A 96 -1.99 19.24 -1.70
N GLY A 97 -0.95 19.24 -0.86
CA GLY A 97 -1.02 18.77 0.50
C GLY A 97 -0.94 17.25 0.65
N ILE A 98 -1.19 16.79 1.87
CA ILE A 98 -1.17 15.37 2.24
C ILE A 98 -2.48 14.96 2.89
N THR A 99 -2.84 13.68 2.77
CA THR A 99 -3.97 13.09 3.50
C THR A 99 -3.46 11.93 4.33
N ILE A 100 -3.73 12.00 5.64
CA ILE A 100 -3.35 11.00 6.64
C ILE A 100 -4.63 10.37 7.19
N ILE A 101 -4.67 9.06 7.25
CA ILE A 101 -5.71 8.31 7.97
C ILE A 101 -5.07 7.71 9.20
N ALA A 102 -5.77 7.77 10.32
CA ALA A 102 -5.32 7.22 11.60
C ALA A 102 -6.40 6.35 12.24
N SER A 103 -5.98 5.30 12.95
CA SER A 103 -6.90 4.46 13.71
C SER A 103 -7.51 5.20 14.90
N LYS A 104 -6.74 6.13 15.48
CA LYS A 104 -7.17 6.99 16.59
C LYS A 104 -6.48 8.34 16.51
N ILE A 105 -7.21 9.41 16.85
CA ILE A 105 -6.71 10.78 16.97
C ILE A 105 -7.04 11.29 18.37
N GLU A 106 -6.06 11.86 19.04
CA GLU A 106 -6.19 12.58 20.29
C GLU A 106 -5.69 14.01 20.10
N THR A 107 -6.30 14.97 20.81
CA THR A 107 -5.91 16.39 20.72
C THR A 107 -5.81 17.00 22.11
N GLU A 108 -4.74 17.76 22.32
CA GLU A 108 -4.53 18.56 23.53
C GLU A 108 -4.00 19.96 23.12
N GLY A 109 -4.82 21.00 23.29
CA GLY A 109 -4.51 22.32 22.74
C GLY A 109 -4.28 22.25 21.23
N ASP A 110 -3.12 22.72 20.75
CA ASP A 110 -2.73 22.67 19.34
C ASP A 110 -1.99 21.39 18.95
N GLU A 111 -1.72 20.50 19.91
CA GLU A 111 -1.12 19.20 19.63
C GLU A 111 -2.14 18.21 19.10
N ILE A 112 -1.71 17.42 18.12
CA ILE A 112 -2.41 16.26 17.61
C ILE A 112 -1.52 15.04 17.79
N THR A 113 -2.08 14.01 18.42
CA THR A 113 -1.46 12.68 18.50
C THR A 113 -2.25 11.72 17.64
N ILE A 114 -1.56 11.06 16.71
CA ILE A 114 -2.12 10.06 15.81
C ILE A 114 -1.54 8.68 16.10
N PHE A 115 -2.38 7.65 15.94
CA PHE A 115 -2.02 6.25 16.19
C PHE A 115 -2.26 5.42 14.95
N ASP A 116 -1.34 4.50 14.66
CA ASP A 116 -1.44 3.51 13.58
C ASP A 116 -1.95 4.15 12.28
N TYR A 117 -1.18 5.10 11.78
CA TYR A 117 -1.58 5.97 10.68
C TYR A 117 -0.94 5.59 9.36
N GLN A 118 -1.57 6.06 8.29
CA GLN A 118 -1.10 5.90 6.91
C GLN A 118 -1.27 7.20 6.12
N ILE A 119 -0.34 7.46 5.21
CA ILE A 119 -0.42 8.58 4.26
C ILE A 119 -1.02 8.05 2.96
N VAL A 120 -2.29 8.34 2.75
CA VAL A 120 -3.06 7.83 1.61
C VAL A 120 -3.01 8.73 0.38
N ASN A 121 -2.59 9.99 0.55
CA ASN A 121 -2.32 10.91 -0.56
C ASN A 121 -1.17 11.85 -0.19
N GLY A 122 -0.42 12.33 -1.21
CA GLY A 122 0.74 13.19 -1.03
C GLY A 122 2.06 12.43 -0.83
N CYS A 123 2.17 11.17 -1.27
CA CYS A 123 3.38 10.37 -1.19
C CYS A 123 4.59 11.08 -1.82
N GLN A 124 4.42 11.69 -3.01
CA GLN A 124 5.47 12.42 -3.70
C GLN A 124 5.94 13.63 -2.86
N THR A 125 4.99 14.43 -2.39
CA THR A 125 5.27 15.58 -1.50
C THR A 125 6.00 15.14 -0.25
N SER A 126 5.49 14.10 0.43
CA SER A 126 6.09 13.56 1.65
C SER A 126 7.52 13.09 1.42
N ARG A 127 7.75 12.37 0.33
CA ARG A 127 9.09 11.87 0.01
C ARG A 127 10.07 12.99 -0.30
N VAL A 128 9.67 13.97 -1.12
CA VAL A 128 10.53 15.11 -1.45
C VAL A 128 10.84 15.95 -0.21
N VAL A 129 9.86 16.15 0.69
CA VAL A 129 10.06 16.81 1.99
C VAL A 129 11.08 16.05 2.85
N PHE A 130 10.97 14.73 2.94
CA PHE A 130 11.89 13.88 3.69
C PHE A 130 13.31 13.94 3.11
N ASP A 131 13.45 13.76 1.80
CA ASP A 131 14.77 13.72 1.12
C ASP A 131 15.51 15.08 1.16
N ASN A 132 14.79 16.20 1.41
CA ASN A 132 15.37 17.54 1.49
C ASN A 132 15.22 18.17 2.88
N ASN A 133 15.16 17.37 3.94
CA ASN A 133 14.88 17.80 5.31
C ASN A 133 15.84 18.86 5.84
N GLU A 134 17.12 18.82 5.45
CA GLU A 134 18.16 19.76 5.87
C GLU A 134 17.95 21.18 5.31
N SER A 135 17.22 21.30 4.20
CA SER A 135 16.97 22.59 3.53
C SER A 135 15.65 23.25 3.95
N LEU A 136 14.88 22.62 4.86
CA LEU A 136 13.55 23.10 5.26
C LEU A 136 13.64 24.31 6.19
N SER A 137 12.92 25.39 5.87
CA SER A 137 12.73 26.52 6.77
C SER A 137 11.73 26.19 7.89
N ASP A 138 11.77 26.97 8.99
CA ASP A 138 10.80 26.85 10.08
C ASP A 138 9.39 27.32 9.70
N GLN A 139 9.27 28.05 8.59
CA GLN A 139 8.00 28.56 8.08
C GLN A 139 7.36 27.65 7.03
N SER A 140 8.12 26.72 6.46
CA SER A 140 7.61 25.80 5.45
C SER A 140 6.53 24.90 6.03
N CYS A 141 5.34 24.93 5.44
CA CYS A 141 4.18 24.15 5.88
C CYS A 141 3.57 23.37 4.73
N VAL A 142 2.88 22.29 5.06
CA VAL A 142 2.06 21.50 4.14
C VAL A 142 0.60 21.54 4.61
N LEU A 143 -0.33 21.72 3.67
CA LEU A 143 -1.75 21.53 3.95
C LEU A 143 -2.01 20.04 4.23
N ALA A 144 -2.60 19.72 5.38
CA ALA A 144 -2.87 18.35 5.76
C ALA A 144 -4.34 18.12 6.07
N LYS A 145 -4.81 16.93 5.68
CA LYS A 145 -6.08 16.34 6.11
C LYS A 145 -5.75 15.14 6.99
N ILE A 146 -6.26 15.11 8.22
CA ILE A 146 -6.04 14.01 9.15
C ILE A 146 -7.41 13.46 9.50
N ILE A 147 -7.66 12.19 9.21
CA ILE A 147 -9.00 11.59 9.25
C ILE A 147 -8.98 10.33 10.12
N GLN A 148 -9.87 10.26 11.10
CA GLN A 148 -10.17 9.03 11.82
C GLN A 148 -11.43 8.42 11.23
N VAL A 149 -11.26 7.29 10.51
CA VAL A 149 -12.37 6.55 9.91
C VAL A 149 -12.87 5.46 10.85
N GLU A 150 -14.18 5.16 10.78
CA GLU A 150 -14.83 4.16 11.63
C GLU A 150 -15.05 2.83 10.90
N ASN A 151 -15.09 2.84 9.58
CA ASN A 151 -15.29 1.64 8.77
C ASN A 151 -14.45 1.65 7.50
N GLU A 152 -14.24 0.45 6.99
CA GLU A 152 -13.37 0.19 5.84
C GLU A 152 -13.94 0.69 4.51
N ASP A 153 -15.26 0.72 4.32
CA ASP A 153 -15.87 1.21 3.07
C ASP A 153 -15.63 2.71 2.90
N VAL A 154 -15.62 3.47 4.02
CA VAL A 154 -15.30 4.89 4.01
C VAL A 154 -13.80 5.10 3.83
N LEU A 155 -12.95 4.25 4.42
CA LEU A 155 -11.51 4.24 4.17
C LEU A 155 -11.21 4.09 2.68
N ASP A 156 -11.75 3.03 2.05
CA ASP A 156 -11.59 2.78 0.62
C ASP A 156 -12.04 3.99 -0.24
N LYS A 157 -13.15 4.63 0.15
CA LYS A 157 -13.67 5.80 -0.55
C LYS A 157 -12.77 7.03 -0.39
N VAL A 158 -12.21 7.26 0.80
CA VAL A 158 -11.27 8.37 1.04
C VAL A 158 -9.97 8.14 0.25
N VAL A 159 -9.40 6.94 0.33
CA VAL A 159 -8.19 6.58 -0.45
C VAL A 159 -8.42 6.80 -1.94
N TYR A 160 -9.55 6.31 -2.45
CA TYR A 160 -9.91 6.46 -3.85
C TYR A 160 -10.04 7.91 -4.28
N THR A 161 -10.86 8.70 -3.56
CA THR A 161 -11.17 10.09 -3.98
C THR A 161 -9.98 11.03 -3.86
N THR A 162 -9.10 10.80 -2.90
CA THR A 162 -7.90 11.63 -2.71
C THR A 162 -6.78 11.33 -3.71
N ASN A 163 -6.76 10.13 -4.31
CA ASN A 163 -5.75 9.73 -5.30
C ASN A 163 -6.19 9.97 -6.77
N ARG A 164 -7.33 10.61 -7.00
CA ARG A 164 -7.99 10.75 -8.31
C ARG A 164 -7.31 11.71 -9.30
N GLN A 165 -6.06 12.04 -9.16
CA GLN A 165 -5.35 12.97 -10.07
C GLN A 165 -4.93 12.35 -11.43
N THR A 166 -5.21 11.08 -11.66
CA THR A 166 -5.11 10.46 -12.98
C THR A 166 -6.41 9.70 -13.23
N GLU A 167 -6.98 9.84 -14.43
CA GLU A 167 -8.21 9.15 -14.87
C GLU A 167 -8.11 7.61 -14.81
N VAL A 168 -8.07 7.06 -13.62
CA VAL A 168 -8.57 5.68 -13.44
C VAL A 168 -10.07 5.85 -13.26
N LYS A 169 -10.83 5.49 -14.28
CA LYS A 169 -12.30 5.60 -14.24
C LYS A 169 -12.80 4.91 -12.97
N TYR A 170 -13.64 5.60 -12.20
CA TYR A 170 -14.29 5.08 -10.97
C TYR A 170 -14.83 3.66 -11.14
N GLU A 171 -15.36 3.35 -12.32
CA GLU A 171 -15.89 2.04 -12.69
C GLU A 171 -14.81 0.94 -12.68
N ALA A 172 -13.58 1.24 -13.13
CA ALA A 172 -12.50 0.26 -13.13
C ALA A 172 -11.97 -0.01 -11.71
N PHE A 173 -11.87 1.02 -10.87
CA PHE A 173 -11.49 0.86 -9.46
C PHE A 173 -12.60 0.14 -8.66
N SER A 174 -13.86 0.52 -8.85
CA SER A 174 -15.00 -0.10 -8.18
C SER A 174 -15.21 -1.56 -8.62
N SER A 175 -15.00 -1.88 -9.90
CA SER A 175 -15.07 -3.26 -10.38
C SER A 175 -13.90 -4.10 -9.87
N ALA A 176 -12.69 -3.55 -9.87
CA ALA A 176 -11.52 -4.20 -9.30
C ALA A 176 -11.70 -4.45 -7.79
N ASN A 177 -12.26 -3.51 -7.03
CA ASN A 177 -12.54 -3.71 -5.61
C ASN A 177 -13.59 -4.82 -5.40
N ARG A 178 -14.68 -4.85 -6.18
CA ARG A 178 -15.67 -5.93 -6.13
C ARG A 178 -15.07 -7.29 -6.52
N PHE A 179 -14.22 -7.31 -7.54
CA PHE A 179 -13.52 -8.52 -7.92
C PHE A 179 -12.62 -9.03 -6.79
N HIS A 180 -11.86 -8.15 -6.16
CA HIS A 180 -10.98 -8.52 -5.06
C HIS A 180 -11.72 -9.00 -3.82
N LYS A 181 -12.91 -8.44 -3.51
CA LYS A 181 -13.80 -8.99 -2.46
C LYS A 181 -14.24 -10.42 -2.81
N LYS A 182 -14.72 -10.63 -4.02
CA LYS A 182 -15.15 -11.95 -4.53
C LYS A 182 -14.00 -12.97 -4.52
N LEU A 183 -12.79 -12.53 -4.92
CA LEU A 183 -11.61 -13.36 -4.87
C LEU A 183 -11.24 -13.75 -3.43
N GLN A 184 -11.29 -12.81 -2.48
CA GLN A 184 -11.04 -13.08 -1.07
C GLN A 184 -12.05 -14.07 -0.49
N GLU A 185 -13.34 -13.93 -0.81
CA GLU A 185 -14.39 -14.86 -0.42
C GLU A 185 -14.11 -16.28 -0.95
N TYR A 186 -13.66 -16.37 -2.21
CA TYR A 186 -13.26 -17.66 -2.79
C TYR A 186 -12.08 -18.28 -2.05
N TYR A 187 -11.02 -17.52 -1.74
CA TYR A 187 -9.91 -18.00 -0.93
C TYR A 187 -10.37 -18.56 0.42
N ASN A 188 -11.31 -17.88 1.07
CA ASN A 188 -11.87 -18.28 2.36
C ASN A 188 -12.75 -19.54 2.26
N SER A 189 -13.36 -19.81 1.10
CA SER A 189 -14.19 -20.99 0.86
C SER A 189 -13.40 -22.27 0.60
N VAL A 190 -12.10 -22.15 0.25
CA VAL A 190 -11.24 -23.31 0.00
C VAL A 190 -10.98 -24.07 1.29
N SER A 191 -10.94 -25.40 1.21
CA SER A 191 -10.71 -26.25 2.38
C SER A 191 -9.38 -25.92 3.08
N PRO A 192 -9.29 -26.07 4.41
CA PRO A 192 -8.12 -25.64 5.20
C PRO A 192 -6.79 -26.21 4.73
N ASP A 193 -6.76 -27.44 4.20
CA ASP A 193 -5.53 -28.10 3.74
C ASP A 193 -4.89 -27.40 2.55
N TYR A 194 -5.71 -26.86 1.68
CA TYR A 194 -5.28 -26.18 0.45
C TYR A 194 -5.35 -24.66 0.55
N ARG A 195 -5.93 -24.11 1.63
CA ARG A 195 -6.22 -22.68 1.77
C ARG A 195 -4.97 -21.83 1.75
N LEU A 196 -4.97 -20.81 0.87
CA LEU A 196 -4.14 -19.65 0.92
C LEU A 196 -4.97 -18.47 1.46
N TYR A 197 -4.32 -17.40 1.86
CA TYR A 197 -4.97 -16.21 2.44
C TYR A 197 -4.68 -15.01 1.55
N TYR A 198 -5.70 -14.50 0.89
CA TYR A 198 -5.55 -13.36 0.00
C TYR A 198 -5.53 -12.04 0.78
N GLU A 199 -4.38 -11.39 0.80
CA GLU A 199 -4.18 -10.11 1.44
C GLU A 199 -4.63 -8.98 0.50
N ARG A 200 -5.90 -8.64 0.57
CA ARG A 200 -6.48 -7.53 -0.20
C ARG A 200 -6.02 -6.17 0.32
N ARG A 201 -5.74 -6.07 1.61
CA ARG A 201 -5.23 -4.89 2.30
C ARG A 201 -3.90 -5.21 2.92
N SER A 202 -2.96 -4.29 2.82
CA SER A 202 -1.64 -4.46 3.41
C SER A 202 -1.74 -4.83 4.89
N LYS A 203 -0.99 -5.88 5.28
CA LYS A 203 -0.91 -6.38 6.66
C LYS A 203 -2.24 -6.90 7.25
N GLN A 204 -3.21 -7.22 6.42
CA GLN A 204 -4.52 -7.70 6.84
C GLN A 204 -4.43 -8.88 7.82
N TYR A 205 -3.46 -9.76 7.62
CA TYR A 205 -3.27 -10.97 8.43
C TYR A 205 -2.10 -10.89 9.41
N ASP A 206 -1.40 -9.77 9.53
CA ASP A 206 -0.18 -9.69 10.36
C ASP A 206 -0.43 -9.98 11.84
N MET A 207 -1.62 -9.61 12.35
CA MET A 207 -2.01 -9.79 13.75
C MET A 207 -2.55 -11.17 14.05
N ASP A 208 -2.92 -11.94 13.05
CA ASP A 208 -3.51 -13.25 13.24
C ASP A 208 -2.40 -14.31 13.38
N ALA A 209 -2.13 -14.72 14.62
CA ALA A 209 -1.15 -15.75 14.93
C ALA A 209 -1.56 -17.16 14.44
N THR A 210 -2.83 -17.36 14.09
CA THR A 210 -3.33 -18.64 13.57
C THR A 210 -3.00 -18.84 12.09
N ILE A 211 -2.70 -17.75 11.38
CA ILE A 211 -2.41 -17.79 9.95
C ILE A 211 -0.90 -17.96 9.69
N ASN A 212 -0.57 -19.00 8.95
CA ASN A 212 0.79 -19.20 8.45
C ASN A 212 1.12 -18.15 7.39
N LYS A 213 2.04 -17.23 7.69
CA LYS A 213 2.44 -16.13 6.83
C LYS A 213 2.97 -16.56 5.46
N ASN A 214 3.54 -17.76 5.36
CA ASN A 214 3.95 -18.30 4.06
C ASN A 214 2.77 -18.63 3.13
N ARG A 215 1.54 -18.71 3.66
CA ARG A 215 0.31 -18.93 2.90
C ARG A 215 -0.42 -17.64 2.55
N VAL A 216 0.11 -16.49 2.94
CA VAL A 216 -0.45 -15.17 2.60
C VAL A 216 -0.01 -14.76 1.20
N VAL A 217 -0.98 -14.40 0.37
CA VAL A 217 -0.78 -13.95 -1.01
C VAL A 217 -1.12 -12.48 -1.08
N THR A 218 -0.12 -11.65 -1.30
CA THR A 218 -0.31 -10.20 -1.46
C THR A 218 -0.98 -9.87 -2.79
N LEU A 219 -1.58 -8.69 -2.91
CA LEU A 219 -2.16 -8.20 -4.16
C LEU A 219 -1.17 -8.25 -5.32
N ALA A 220 0.08 -7.80 -5.09
CA ALA A 220 1.13 -7.86 -6.11
C ALA A 220 1.51 -9.31 -6.48
N GLY A 221 1.69 -10.18 -5.48
CA GLY A 221 1.99 -11.59 -5.71
C GLY A 221 0.89 -12.30 -6.51
N GLN A 222 -0.37 -11.99 -6.22
CA GLN A 222 -1.54 -12.48 -6.97
C GLN A 222 -1.50 -12.05 -8.43
N THR A 223 -1.26 -10.76 -8.65
CA THR A 223 -1.19 -10.17 -9.99
C THR A 223 -0.08 -10.81 -10.81
N PHE A 224 1.11 -10.91 -10.25
CA PHE A 224 2.27 -11.52 -10.92
C PHE A 224 2.03 -12.97 -11.28
N ALA A 225 1.49 -13.76 -10.36
CA ALA A 225 1.20 -15.17 -10.62
C ALA A 225 0.20 -15.33 -11.77
N TYR A 226 -0.88 -14.52 -11.78
CA TYR A 226 -1.91 -14.58 -12.82
C TYR A 226 -1.36 -14.15 -14.20
N ILE A 227 -0.65 -13.02 -14.27
CA ILE A 227 -0.05 -12.52 -15.53
C ILE A 227 0.92 -13.56 -16.10
N ALA A 228 1.79 -14.10 -15.26
CA ALA A 228 2.77 -15.10 -15.68
C ALA A 228 2.09 -16.36 -16.23
N MET A 229 1.09 -16.88 -15.52
CA MET A 229 0.52 -18.19 -15.79
C MET A 229 -0.60 -18.16 -16.84
N PHE A 230 -1.50 -17.18 -16.79
CA PHE A 230 -2.70 -17.11 -17.63
C PHE A 230 -2.62 -16.08 -18.76
N LEU A 231 -1.73 -15.10 -18.65
CA LEU A 231 -1.48 -14.18 -19.77
C LEU A 231 -0.21 -14.56 -20.56
N ASN A 232 0.48 -15.65 -20.18
CA ASN A 232 1.71 -16.14 -20.82
C ASN A 232 2.88 -15.15 -20.78
N GLU A 233 2.96 -14.34 -19.72
CA GLU A 233 3.93 -13.24 -19.63
C GLU A 233 4.85 -13.35 -18.39
N PRO A 234 5.53 -14.51 -18.19
CA PRO A 234 6.36 -14.72 -16.99
C PRO A 234 7.58 -13.79 -16.92
N HIS A 235 8.02 -13.23 -18.06
CA HIS A 235 9.13 -12.29 -18.14
C HIS A 235 8.74 -10.86 -17.79
N SER A 236 7.45 -10.51 -17.91
CA SER A 236 6.96 -9.14 -17.67
C SER A 236 6.95 -8.75 -16.17
N ILE A 237 6.99 -9.72 -15.27
CA ILE A 237 6.94 -9.50 -13.82
C ILE A 237 8.17 -8.84 -13.19
N ASN A 238 9.25 -8.68 -13.93
CA ASN A 238 10.41 -7.89 -13.48
C ASN A 238 10.18 -6.37 -13.58
N ARG A 239 9.01 -5.96 -14.10
CA ARG A 239 8.60 -4.55 -14.17
C ARG A 239 8.00 -4.10 -12.84
N TYR A 240 7.95 -2.78 -12.64
CA TYR A 240 7.24 -2.20 -11.50
C TYR A 240 5.77 -2.60 -11.50
N TYR A 241 5.22 -2.93 -10.32
CA TYR A 241 3.83 -3.38 -10.15
C TYR A 241 2.82 -2.40 -10.79
N GLY A 242 2.99 -1.09 -10.59
CA GLY A 242 2.11 -0.07 -11.17
C GLY A 242 2.12 -0.05 -12.71
N GLU A 243 3.30 -0.26 -13.33
CA GLU A 243 3.43 -0.37 -14.79
C GLU A 243 2.72 -1.63 -15.32
N LEU A 244 2.81 -2.74 -14.60
CA LEU A 244 2.12 -3.98 -14.95
C LEU A 244 0.60 -3.82 -14.88
N ILE A 245 0.08 -3.23 -13.81
CA ILE A 245 -1.36 -2.96 -13.68
C ILE A 245 -1.84 -2.09 -14.84
N GLU A 246 -1.12 -1.02 -15.17
CA GLU A 246 -1.51 -0.14 -16.28
C GLU A 246 -1.46 -0.86 -17.64
N THR A 247 -0.44 -1.69 -17.86
CA THR A 247 -0.28 -2.47 -19.09
C THR A 247 -1.41 -3.50 -19.28
N TYR A 248 -1.79 -4.18 -18.19
CA TYR A 248 -2.73 -5.30 -18.25
C TYR A 248 -4.14 -4.97 -17.73
N LYS A 249 -4.45 -3.73 -17.34
CA LYS A 249 -5.73 -3.31 -16.73
C LYS A 249 -7.00 -3.75 -17.46
N LYS A 250 -6.94 -3.97 -18.77
CA LYS A 250 -8.05 -4.47 -19.57
C LYS A 250 -8.16 -6.00 -19.61
N ARG A 251 -7.16 -6.70 -19.07
CA ARG A 251 -7.02 -8.16 -19.14
C ARG A 251 -7.01 -8.83 -17.77
N ILE A 252 -7.04 -8.05 -16.69
CA ILE A 252 -7.02 -8.54 -15.31
C ILE A 252 -8.12 -7.86 -14.49
N TYR A 253 -8.65 -8.60 -13.52
CA TYR A 253 -9.64 -8.11 -12.55
C TYR A 253 -10.91 -7.54 -13.16
N GLY A 254 -11.29 -8.03 -14.35
CA GLY A 254 -12.54 -7.67 -15.01
C GLY A 254 -13.76 -8.07 -14.18
N LYS A 255 -14.87 -7.34 -14.36
CA LYS A 255 -16.12 -7.63 -13.63
C LYS A 255 -16.62 -9.07 -13.83
N ASP A 256 -16.41 -9.60 -15.02
CA ASP A 256 -16.88 -10.91 -15.45
C ASP A 256 -15.78 -11.99 -15.40
N ASP A 257 -14.58 -11.65 -14.90
CA ASP A 257 -13.51 -12.63 -14.74
C ASP A 257 -13.89 -13.70 -13.72
N MET A 258 -13.49 -14.93 -14.01
CA MET A 258 -13.56 -16.05 -13.06
C MET A 258 -12.47 -15.89 -12.00
N VAL A 259 -12.77 -16.22 -10.75
CA VAL A 259 -11.81 -16.10 -9.63
C VAL A 259 -10.89 -17.32 -9.51
N GLU A 260 -11.31 -18.47 -10.01
CA GLU A 260 -10.59 -19.73 -9.95
C GLU A 260 -9.20 -19.68 -10.59
N PRO A 261 -9.01 -19.12 -11.81
CA PRO A 261 -7.70 -19.00 -12.42
C PRO A 261 -6.73 -18.16 -11.58
N TYR A 262 -7.23 -17.13 -10.90
CA TYR A 262 -6.41 -16.31 -10.01
C TYR A 262 -5.94 -17.10 -8.79
N TYR A 263 -6.84 -17.86 -8.16
CA TYR A 263 -6.47 -18.75 -7.06
C TYR A 263 -5.48 -19.81 -7.48
N ILE A 264 -5.74 -20.49 -8.60
CA ILE A 264 -4.88 -21.54 -9.16
C ILE A 264 -3.46 -20.99 -9.40
N ALA A 265 -3.32 -19.81 -9.99
CA ALA A 265 -2.02 -19.19 -10.24
C ALA A 265 -1.23 -18.97 -8.93
N ALA A 266 -1.87 -18.42 -7.91
CA ALA A 266 -1.25 -18.22 -6.61
C ALA A 266 -0.90 -19.54 -5.91
N TYR A 267 -1.76 -20.54 -6.05
CA TYR A 267 -1.57 -21.87 -5.46
C TYR A 267 -0.36 -22.58 -6.07
N TYR A 268 -0.23 -22.59 -7.39
CA TYR A 268 0.95 -23.18 -8.05
C TYR A 268 2.23 -22.41 -7.71
N TYR A 269 2.17 -21.08 -7.70
CA TYR A 269 3.31 -20.28 -7.30
C TYR A 269 3.78 -20.61 -5.87
N TYR A 270 2.85 -20.75 -4.92
CA TYR A 270 3.14 -21.12 -3.54
C TYR A 270 3.85 -22.48 -3.48
N TYR A 271 3.36 -23.50 -4.20
CA TYR A 271 3.96 -24.82 -4.17
C TYR A 271 5.30 -24.90 -4.89
N VAL A 272 5.49 -24.18 -6.00
CA VAL A 272 6.81 -24.04 -6.65
C VAL A 272 7.80 -23.39 -5.70
N ASP A 273 7.43 -22.30 -5.02
CA ASP A 273 8.29 -21.65 -4.05
C ASP A 273 8.63 -22.56 -2.85
N LEU A 274 7.64 -23.30 -2.37
CA LEU A 274 7.82 -24.26 -1.29
C LEU A 274 8.75 -25.42 -1.70
N ALA A 275 8.60 -25.95 -2.91
CA ALA A 275 9.43 -27.03 -3.44
C ALA A 275 10.90 -26.60 -3.58
N ILE A 276 11.15 -25.36 -4.02
CA ILE A 276 12.49 -24.79 -4.06
C ILE A 276 13.05 -24.62 -2.64
N LYS A 277 12.26 -24.08 -1.69
CA LYS A 277 12.68 -23.93 -0.29
C LYS A 277 13.02 -25.26 0.38
N LYS A 278 12.31 -26.34 0.02
CA LYS A 278 12.55 -27.71 0.51
C LYS A 278 13.62 -28.47 -0.28
N ASN A 279 14.31 -27.83 -1.23
CA ASN A 279 15.29 -28.45 -2.13
C ASN A 279 14.74 -29.61 -2.98
N GLN A 280 13.44 -29.67 -3.23
CA GLN A 280 12.80 -30.61 -4.17
C GLN A 280 13.00 -30.14 -5.62
N ILE A 281 13.17 -28.85 -5.82
CA ILE A 281 13.60 -28.20 -7.07
C ILE A 281 14.90 -27.49 -6.76
N ASP A 282 15.89 -27.57 -7.66
CA ASP A 282 17.18 -26.91 -7.51
C ASP A 282 17.01 -25.40 -7.32
N ARG A 283 17.74 -24.84 -6.35
CA ARG A 283 17.68 -23.41 -5.99
C ARG A 283 18.07 -22.47 -7.15
N ASN A 284 18.80 -22.93 -8.13
CA ASN A 284 19.14 -22.18 -9.33
C ASN A 284 17.88 -21.79 -10.13
N PHE A 285 16.78 -22.54 -9.97
CA PHE A 285 15.49 -22.22 -10.59
C PHE A 285 14.67 -21.15 -9.84
N LYS A 286 15.17 -20.61 -8.71
CA LYS A 286 14.46 -19.59 -7.95
C LYS A 286 14.07 -18.36 -8.80
N GLN A 287 14.92 -17.95 -9.72
CA GLN A 287 14.66 -16.83 -10.63
C GLN A 287 13.60 -17.14 -11.71
N PHE A 288 13.31 -18.43 -11.94
CA PHE A 288 12.39 -18.91 -12.98
C PHE A 288 11.05 -19.39 -12.42
N LYS A 289 10.70 -19.08 -11.14
CA LYS A 289 9.47 -19.58 -10.50
C LYS A 289 8.23 -19.35 -11.35
N TYR A 290 8.08 -18.19 -11.92
CA TYR A 290 6.93 -17.84 -12.76
C TYR A 290 6.92 -18.57 -14.10
N HIS A 291 8.09 -18.83 -14.69
CA HIS A 291 8.22 -19.68 -15.88
C HIS A 291 7.84 -21.14 -15.55
N LEU A 292 8.19 -21.64 -14.37
CA LEU A 292 7.79 -22.97 -13.91
C LEU A 292 6.26 -23.04 -13.74
N CYS A 293 5.62 -21.99 -13.19
CA CYS A 293 4.16 -21.93 -13.08
C CYS A 293 3.49 -21.98 -14.45
N LEU A 294 3.98 -21.24 -15.43
CA LEU A 294 3.49 -21.29 -16.82
C LEU A 294 3.69 -22.69 -17.41
N GLY A 295 4.88 -23.27 -17.24
CA GLY A 295 5.17 -24.62 -17.73
C GLY A 295 4.24 -25.67 -17.16
N LEU A 296 3.93 -25.61 -15.86
CA LEU A 296 2.95 -26.51 -15.21
C LEU A 296 1.56 -26.37 -15.84
N ARG A 297 1.09 -25.13 -16.08
CA ARG A 297 -0.20 -24.92 -16.74
C ARG A 297 -0.24 -25.56 -18.13
N ILE A 298 0.81 -25.33 -18.94
CA ILE A 298 0.90 -25.89 -20.30
C ILE A 298 0.91 -27.41 -20.24
N LEU A 299 1.61 -28.03 -19.31
CA LEU A 299 1.68 -29.48 -19.17
C LEU A 299 0.32 -30.11 -18.77
N ILE A 300 -0.47 -29.38 -17.98
CA ILE A 300 -1.76 -29.89 -17.45
C ILE A 300 -2.91 -29.61 -18.40
N CYS A 301 -2.96 -28.39 -18.98
CA CYS A 301 -4.12 -27.90 -19.73
C CYS A 301 -3.86 -27.84 -21.25
N GLY A 302 -2.63 -28.04 -21.69
CA GLY A 302 -2.21 -27.78 -23.06
C GLY A 302 -1.91 -26.27 -23.31
N SER A 303 -1.49 -25.94 -24.52
CA SER A 303 -1.17 -24.57 -24.92
C SER A 303 -2.42 -23.73 -25.16
#